data_00e17635856636e03c00e2b385931454
#
_entry.id   00e17635856636e03c00e2b385931454
#
_cell.length_a   1.000
_cell.length_b   1.000
_cell.length_c   1.000
_cell.angle_alpha   90.00
_cell.angle_beta   90.00
_cell.angle_gamma   90.00
#
_symmetry.space_group_name_H-M   'P 1'
#
loop_
_entity.id
_entity.type
_entity.pdbx_description
1 polymer ?
#
loop_
_entity_poly.entity_id
_entity_poly.type
_entity_poly.pdbx_seq_one_letter_code
_entity_poly.pdbx_strand_id
1 'polypeptide(L)'
;MRTQWHVNSAKALGRAIRDQRKSLGLNQASAGRLVGVHQTTVSAVEQGVGNAKIDTLLKLIAALRLELLVQPIQSQETPWEKVWVNDGA
;
A
#
# COMPACT_ATOMS: atom_id res chain seq x y z
N MET A 1 -6.04 19.40 -4.45
CA MET A 1 -6.28 18.83 -3.14
C MET A 1 -5.43 17.58 -2.94
N ARG A 2 -4.89 17.45 -1.79
CA ARG A 2 -3.96 16.37 -1.51
C ARG A 2 -4.64 15.27 -0.70
N THR A 3 -4.54 14.04 -1.19
CA THR A 3 -5.04 12.89 -0.46
C THR A 3 -3.88 12.14 0.14
N GLN A 4 -4.01 11.77 1.39
CA GLN A 4 -2.99 11.04 2.09
C GLN A 4 -3.60 9.85 2.78
N TRP A 5 -2.91 8.72 2.73
CA TRP A 5 -3.33 7.53 3.44
C TRP A 5 -2.27 7.17 4.46
N HIS A 6 -2.70 6.94 5.69
CA HIS A 6 -1.81 6.41 6.72
C HIS A 6 -1.90 4.90 6.67
N VAL A 7 -0.79 4.28 6.27
CA VAL A 7 -0.77 2.85 6.01
C VAL A 7 -0.02 2.15 7.13
N ASN A 8 -0.72 1.30 7.86
CA ASN A 8 -0.11 0.54 8.94
C ASN A 8 -0.37 -0.96 8.81
N SER A 9 -0.87 -1.39 7.68
CA SER A 9 -1.15 -2.80 7.44
C SER A 9 -1.23 -3.06 5.94
N ALA A 10 -1.11 -4.32 5.56
CA ALA A 10 -1.27 -4.70 4.16
C ALA A 10 -2.67 -4.34 3.67
N LYS A 11 -3.65 -4.50 4.53
CA LYS A 11 -5.02 -4.17 4.17
C LYS A 11 -5.21 -2.68 3.93
N ALA A 12 -4.61 -1.84 4.77
CA ALA A 12 -4.68 -0.40 4.60
C ALA A 12 -3.98 0.03 3.32
N LEU A 13 -2.82 -0.57 3.02
CA LEU A 13 -2.11 -0.30 1.78
C LEU A 13 -2.97 -0.70 0.58
N GLY A 14 -3.58 -1.86 0.65
CA GLY A 14 -4.44 -2.34 -0.42
C GLY A 14 -5.59 -1.39 -0.70
N ARG A 15 -6.20 -0.84 0.33
CA ARG A 15 -7.27 0.14 0.17
C ARG A 15 -6.79 1.40 -0.51
N ALA A 16 -5.64 1.89 -0.11
CA ALA A 16 -5.08 3.10 -0.72
C ALA A 16 -4.83 2.87 -2.22
N ILE A 17 -4.27 1.72 -2.55
CA ILE A 17 -4.01 1.35 -3.94
C ILE A 17 -5.32 1.26 -4.72
N ARG A 18 -6.33 0.62 -4.14
CA ARG A 18 -7.63 0.48 -4.79
C ARG A 18 -8.29 1.83 -5.03
N ASP A 19 -8.30 2.68 -4.01
CA ASP A 19 -8.95 3.98 -4.11
C ASP A 19 -8.28 4.82 -5.19
N GLN A 20 -6.94 4.82 -5.22
CA GLN A 20 -6.21 5.58 -6.21
C GLN A 20 -6.45 5.02 -7.61
N ARG A 21 -6.44 3.69 -7.75
CA ARG A 21 -6.71 3.05 -9.02
C ARG A 21 -8.07 3.49 -9.56
N LYS A 22 -9.09 3.46 -8.70
CA LYS A 22 -10.42 3.85 -9.10
C LYS A 22 -10.50 5.33 -9.47
N SER A 23 -9.80 6.17 -8.73
CA SER A 23 -9.80 7.60 -9.04
C SER A 23 -9.16 7.89 -10.39
N LEU A 24 -8.27 7.02 -10.85
CA LEU A 24 -7.65 7.16 -12.16
C LEU A 24 -8.47 6.50 -13.26
N GLY A 25 -9.62 5.92 -12.93
CA GLY A 25 -10.48 5.29 -13.91
C GLY A 25 -9.97 3.96 -14.44
N LEU A 26 -9.07 3.30 -13.70
CA LEU A 26 -8.48 2.05 -14.14
C LEU A 26 -9.17 0.87 -13.48
N ASN A 27 -9.28 -0.24 -14.21
CA ASN A 27 -9.69 -1.48 -13.58
C ASN A 27 -8.43 -2.27 -13.18
N GLN A 28 -8.63 -3.38 -12.48
CA GLN A 28 -7.50 -4.16 -11.98
C GLN A 28 -6.63 -4.71 -13.10
N ALA A 29 -7.24 -5.13 -14.18
CA ALA A 29 -6.49 -5.67 -15.31
C ALA A 29 -5.61 -4.61 -15.96
N SER A 30 -6.15 -3.42 -16.14
CA SER A 30 -5.39 -2.30 -16.70
C SER A 30 -4.23 -1.91 -15.81
N ALA A 31 -4.49 -1.83 -14.51
CA ALA A 31 -3.42 -1.49 -13.57
C ALA A 31 -2.32 -2.54 -13.59
N GLY A 32 -2.70 -3.81 -13.65
CA GLY A 32 -1.71 -4.89 -13.72
C GLY A 32 -0.85 -4.80 -14.97
N ARG A 33 -1.47 -4.47 -16.10
CA ARG A 33 -0.72 -4.36 -17.36
C ARG A 33 0.33 -3.26 -17.31
N LEU A 34 0.09 -2.21 -16.55
CA LEU A 34 1.07 -1.13 -16.45
C LEU A 34 2.40 -1.60 -15.86
N VAL A 35 2.36 -2.63 -15.04
CA VAL A 35 3.56 -3.12 -14.35
C VAL A 35 3.88 -4.57 -14.69
N GLY A 36 3.16 -5.15 -15.64
CA GLY A 36 3.44 -6.50 -16.06
C GLY A 36 3.03 -7.57 -15.06
N VAL A 37 1.99 -7.32 -14.28
CA VAL A 37 1.49 -8.33 -13.36
C VAL A 37 0.06 -8.68 -13.69
N HIS A 38 -0.34 -9.84 -13.22
CA HIS A 38 -1.67 -10.37 -13.47
C HIS A 38 -2.71 -9.62 -12.65
N GLN A 39 -3.93 -9.57 -13.17
CA GLN A 39 -5.04 -8.99 -12.43
C GLN A 39 -5.21 -9.62 -11.06
N THR A 40 -5.01 -10.92 -10.96
CA THR A 40 -5.14 -11.61 -9.67
C THR A 40 -4.13 -11.10 -8.65
N THR A 41 -2.95 -10.69 -9.10
CA THR A 41 -1.96 -10.10 -8.21
C THR A 41 -2.45 -8.74 -7.70
N VAL A 42 -3.00 -7.92 -8.58
CA VAL A 42 -3.54 -6.63 -8.18
C VAL A 42 -4.69 -6.83 -7.18
N SER A 43 -5.57 -7.78 -7.47
CA SER A 43 -6.68 -8.08 -6.59
C SER A 43 -6.20 -8.48 -5.20
N ALA A 44 -5.20 -9.36 -5.13
CA ALA A 44 -4.67 -9.82 -3.85
C ALA A 44 -4.04 -8.66 -3.06
N VAL A 45 -3.31 -7.79 -3.75
CA VAL A 45 -2.72 -6.61 -3.11
C VAL A 45 -3.81 -5.71 -2.53
N GLU A 46 -4.86 -5.48 -3.32
CA GLU A 46 -5.94 -4.60 -2.86
C GLU A 46 -6.70 -5.17 -1.68
N GLN A 47 -6.75 -6.48 -1.58
CA GLN A 47 -7.40 -7.13 -0.45
C GLN A 47 -6.49 -7.29 0.75
N GLY A 48 -5.22 -6.99 0.58
CA GLY A 48 -4.24 -7.12 1.66
C GLY A 48 -3.90 -8.56 1.96
N VAL A 49 -4.00 -9.44 0.96
CA VAL A 49 -3.70 -10.86 1.14
C VAL A 49 -2.58 -11.27 0.21
N GLY A 50 -1.98 -12.41 0.50
CA GLY A 50 -0.90 -12.93 -0.33
C GLY A 50 0.45 -12.35 0.06
N ASN A 51 1.45 -12.70 -0.73
CA ASN A 51 2.84 -12.33 -0.47
C ASN A 51 3.43 -11.59 -1.67
N ALA A 52 2.87 -10.44 -1.99
CA ALA A 52 3.41 -9.65 -3.06
C ALA A 52 4.81 -9.17 -2.69
N LYS A 53 5.73 -9.25 -3.65
CA LYS A 53 7.08 -8.77 -3.44
C LYS A 53 7.08 -7.27 -3.34
N ILE A 54 8.02 -6.74 -2.58
CA ILE A 54 8.12 -5.29 -2.41
C ILE A 54 8.38 -4.60 -3.76
N ASP A 55 9.15 -5.23 -4.64
CA ASP A 55 9.36 -4.68 -5.98
C ASP A 55 8.06 -4.48 -6.72
N THR A 56 7.20 -5.49 -6.67
CA THR A 56 5.90 -5.42 -7.34
C THR A 56 5.05 -4.31 -6.76
N LEU A 57 5.05 -4.20 -5.43
CA LEU A 57 4.31 -3.15 -4.76
C LEU A 57 4.80 -1.77 -5.16
N LEU A 58 6.10 -1.58 -5.17
CA LEU A 58 6.66 -0.28 -5.52
C LEU A 58 6.38 0.10 -6.96
N LYS A 59 6.42 -0.87 -7.87
CA LYS A 59 6.07 -0.63 -9.26
C LYS A 59 4.61 -0.23 -9.40
N LEU A 60 3.74 -0.93 -8.69
CA LEU A 60 2.32 -0.65 -8.76
C LEU A 60 2.01 0.73 -8.16
N ILE A 61 2.62 1.04 -7.04
CA ILE A 61 2.47 2.34 -6.39
C ILE A 61 2.87 3.46 -7.37
N ALA A 62 4.03 3.32 -8.01
CA ALA A 62 4.50 4.31 -8.95
C ALA A 62 3.59 4.42 -10.17
N ALA A 63 3.15 3.27 -10.70
CA ALA A 63 2.27 3.26 -11.87
C ALA A 63 0.95 3.96 -11.61
N LEU A 64 0.47 3.91 -10.39
CA LEU A 64 -0.78 4.56 -10.00
C LEU A 64 -0.57 6.00 -9.53
N ARG A 65 0.63 6.54 -9.76
CA ARG A 65 0.96 7.91 -9.40
C ARG A 65 0.88 8.16 -7.90
N LEU A 66 1.18 7.13 -7.15
CA LEU A 66 1.32 7.23 -5.71
C LEU A 66 2.80 7.36 -5.37
N GLU A 67 3.03 7.91 -4.20
CA GLU A 67 4.37 8.03 -3.66
C GLU A 67 4.37 7.33 -2.31
N LEU A 68 5.34 6.48 -2.09
CA LEU A 68 5.50 5.86 -0.78
C LEU A 68 6.44 6.70 0.05
N LEU A 69 5.93 7.14 1.19
CA LEU A 69 6.70 7.98 2.09
C LEU A 69 6.89 7.24 3.40
N VAL A 70 8.12 7.25 3.89
CA VAL A 70 8.44 6.68 5.18
C VAL A 70 8.88 7.81 6.09
N GLN A 71 8.25 7.91 7.24
CA GLN A 71 8.55 9.00 8.16
C GLN A 71 8.45 8.49 9.59
N PRO A 72 9.18 9.12 10.50
CA PRO A 72 9.02 8.80 11.92
C PRO A 72 7.59 9.10 12.36
N ILE A 73 7.13 8.37 13.34
CA ILE A 73 5.81 8.62 13.89
C ILE A 73 5.80 10.01 14.50
N GLN A 74 4.81 10.80 14.11
CA GLN A 74 4.72 12.19 14.54
C GLN A 74 4.02 12.34 15.87
N SER A 75 3.32 11.31 16.30
CA SER A 75 2.56 11.35 17.52
C SER A 75 3.47 11.39 18.73
N GLN A 76 3.07 12.14 19.75
CA GLN A 76 3.78 12.16 21.01
C GLN A 76 3.71 10.83 21.72
N GLU A 77 2.57 10.19 21.59
CA GLU A 77 2.46 8.83 22.07
C GLU A 77 3.06 7.95 21.01
N THR A 78 3.97 7.12 21.41
CA THR A 78 4.65 6.25 20.47
C THR A 78 4.06 4.85 20.58
N PRO A 79 2.99 4.58 19.84
CA PRO A 79 2.36 3.26 19.92
C PRO A 79 3.32 2.12 19.63
N TRP A 80 4.34 2.41 18.84
CA TRP A 80 5.35 1.40 18.54
C TRP A 80 6.06 0.94 19.80
N GLU A 81 6.22 1.82 20.78
CA GLU A 81 6.84 1.43 22.03
C GLU A 81 6.04 0.35 22.74
N LYS A 82 4.72 0.48 22.69
CA LYS A 82 3.87 -0.50 23.31
C LYS A 82 3.90 -1.83 22.58
N VAL A 83 4.17 -1.78 21.28
CA VAL A 83 4.20 -2.98 20.47
C VAL A 83 5.58 -3.61 20.49
N TRP A 84 6.62 -2.80 20.36
CA TRP A 84 7.98 -3.30 20.16
C TRP A 84 8.71 -3.61 21.44
N VAL A 85 8.50 -2.77 22.45
CA VAL A 85 9.20 -2.96 23.71
C VAL A 85 8.84 -4.28 24.30
N ASN A 86 7.61 -4.69 24.14
CA ASN A 86 7.14 -5.94 24.69
C ASN A 86 7.67 -7.14 23.97
N ASP A 87 8.30 -6.94 22.84
CA ASP A 87 8.82 -8.04 22.05
C ASP A 87 10.23 -8.41 22.42
N GLY A 88 10.63 -8.03 23.54
CA GLY A 88 11.88 -8.53 23.95
C GLY A 88 12.99 -7.55 23.78
N ALA A 89 12.57 -6.42 23.89
CA ALA A 89 13.64 -5.46 24.02
C ALA A 89 14.41 -5.89 25.24
#